data_c75fa494103666031193931b159cd205
#
_entry.id   c75fa494103666031193931b159cd205
#
_cell.length_a   1.000
_cell.length_b   1.000
_cell.length_c   1.000
_cell.angle_alpha   90.00
_cell.angle_beta   90.00
_cell.angle_gamma   90.00
#
_symmetry.space_group_name_H-M   'P 1'
#
loop_
_entity.id
_entity.type
_entity.pdbx_description
1 polymer ?
#
loop_
_entity_poly.entity_id
_entity_poly.type
_entity_poly.pdbx_seq_one_letter_code
_entity_poly.pdbx_strand_id
1 'polypeptide(L)'
;MLYYGVREHAMGAAMNGMALHGGVLPVGGTFFIFSDYMRPAVRLAALSGAHVIYSWSHDSVGVGEDGPTHQPIEQLASLRSMPGLCLIRPGDANETAMAWRVAVDHDGPVGLILSRQNLAVLDGTANAEGVRHGAYVLREPDAEPSAIVVASGSELELAVDAAERLGDAGIAVRVVSMPSWDLFDAADADYRREVLPLGVPVVSVEAGSTFGWSKWADVSVGIDRFGSSAPGDEAMTNLGINVEAVVNAVTALVN
;
A
#
# COMPACT_ATOMS: atom_id res chain seq x y z
N MET A 1 4.61 -4.52 -27.43
CA MET A 1 4.79 -3.39 -26.51
C MET A 1 4.58 -2.10 -27.25
N LEU A 2 3.82 -1.13 -26.67
CA LEU A 2 3.56 0.18 -27.24
C LEU A 2 4.23 1.24 -26.37
N TYR A 3 4.93 2.19 -26.99
CA TYR A 3 5.61 3.27 -26.28
C TYR A 3 4.85 4.57 -26.50
N TYR A 4 4.41 5.20 -25.40
CA TYR A 4 3.62 6.44 -25.44
C TYR A 4 4.48 7.69 -25.19
N GLY A 5 5.73 7.53 -24.73
CA GLY A 5 6.54 8.65 -24.27
C GLY A 5 5.88 9.33 -23.07
N VAL A 6 6.08 10.63 -22.91
CA VAL A 6 5.49 11.42 -21.80
C VAL A 6 4.02 11.74 -22.12
N ARG A 7 3.14 10.71 -22.08
CA ARG A 7 1.71 10.81 -22.45
C ARG A 7 0.86 9.84 -21.62
N GLU A 8 0.88 9.96 -20.32
CA GLU A 8 0.21 9.06 -19.38
C GLU A 8 -1.30 8.99 -19.63
N HIS A 9 -1.95 10.13 -19.87
CA HIS A 9 -3.38 10.16 -20.19
C HIS A 9 -3.71 9.40 -21.48
N ALA A 10 -2.92 9.59 -22.54
CA ALA A 10 -3.14 8.89 -23.81
C ALA A 10 -2.91 7.37 -23.64
N MET A 11 -1.91 6.97 -22.86
CA MET A 11 -1.68 5.56 -22.52
C MET A 11 -2.91 4.98 -21.82
N GLY A 12 -3.38 5.61 -20.76
CA GLY A 12 -4.54 5.15 -19.99
C GLY A 12 -5.81 5.09 -20.84
N ALA A 13 -6.05 6.10 -21.69
CA ALA A 13 -7.21 6.12 -22.58
C ALA A 13 -7.15 5.01 -23.64
N ALA A 14 -5.96 4.74 -24.21
CA ALA A 14 -5.77 3.63 -25.13
C ALA A 14 -5.98 2.27 -24.45
N MET A 15 -5.49 2.10 -23.21
CA MET A 15 -5.73 0.89 -22.43
C MET A 15 -7.22 0.65 -22.20
N ASN A 16 -7.98 1.70 -21.84
CA ASN A 16 -9.43 1.60 -21.69
C ASN A 16 -10.10 1.13 -22.99
N GLY A 17 -9.70 1.70 -24.13
CA GLY A 17 -10.23 1.29 -25.44
C GLY A 17 -9.91 -0.17 -25.77
N MET A 18 -8.69 -0.64 -25.47
CA MET A 18 -8.29 -2.03 -25.68
C MET A 18 -9.09 -3.00 -24.79
N ALA A 19 -9.25 -2.66 -23.50
CA ALA A 19 -10.01 -3.50 -22.56
C ALA A 19 -11.48 -3.58 -22.95
N LEU A 20 -12.11 -2.46 -23.29
CA LEU A 20 -13.52 -2.41 -23.70
C LEU A 20 -13.79 -3.08 -25.05
N HIS A 21 -12.80 -3.09 -25.96
CA HIS A 21 -12.88 -3.85 -27.20
C HIS A 21 -12.82 -5.36 -26.94
N GLY A 22 -12.11 -5.77 -25.91
CA GLY A 22 -11.90 -7.17 -25.54
C GLY A 22 -10.75 -7.86 -26.28
N GLY A 23 -10.45 -9.09 -25.88
CA GLY A 23 -9.42 -9.94 -26.49
C GLY A 23 -8.01 -9.74 -25.94
N VAL A 24 -7.76 -8.70 -25.13
CA VAL A 24 -6.48 -8.45 -24.48
C VAL A 24 -6.70 -7.88 -23.07
N LEU A 25 -5.79 -8.18 -22.15
CA LEU A 25 -5.67 -7.51 -20.87
C LEU A 25 -4.52 -6.50 -20.96
N PRO A 26 -4.83 -5.19 -21.06
CA PRO A 26 -3.78 -4.18 -21.18
C PRO A 26 -3.10 -3.91 -19.82
N VAL A 27 -1.78 -3.83 -19.85
CA VAL A 27 -0.94 -3.43 -18.72
C VAL A 27 -0.15 -2.20 -19.11
N GLY A 28 -0.21 -1.14 -18.29
CA GLY A 28 0.54 0.11 -18.54
C GLY A 28 1.38 0.50 -17.33
N GLY A 29 2.61 0.94 -17.56
CA GLY A 29 3.56 1.31 -16.51
C GLY A 29 4.01 2.76 -16.59
N THR A 30 4.06 3.41 -15.42
CA THR A 30 4.67 4.73 -15.20
C THR A 30 5.01 4.89 -13.72
N PHE A 31 5.67 5.99 -13.32
CA PHE A 31 5.85 6.31 -11.92
C PHE A 31 4.51 6.66 -11.27
N PHE A 32 4.37 6.32 -10.01
CA PHE A 32 3.10 6.48 -9.28
C PHE A 32 2.64 7.94 -9.22
N ILE A 33 3.54 8.89 -9.03
CA ILE A 33 3.21 10.32 -9.05
C ILE A 33 2.50 10.74 -10.35
N PHE A 34 2.82 10.13 -11.49
CA PHE A 34 2.22 10.45 -12.77
C PHE A 34 0.83 9.83 -12.99
N SER A 35 0.31 9.09 -12.00
CA SER A 35 -1.11 8.75 -11.95
C SER A 35 -1.99 10.00 -11.99
N ASP A 36 -1.50 11.14 -11.51
CA ASP A 36 -2.20 12.43 -11.57
C ASP A 36 -2.46 12.87 -13.01
N TYR A 37 -1.50 12.68 -13.93
CA TYR A 37 -1.66 13.03 -15.35
C TYR A 37 -2.62 12.10 -16.08
N MET A 38 -2.80 10.88 -15.65
CA MET A 38 -3.72 9.91 -16.25
C MET A 38 -5.03 9.74 -15.46
N ARG A 39 -5.22 10.47 -14.37
CA ARG A 39 -6.36 10.32 -13.46
C ARG A 39 -7.74 10.29 -14.14
N PRO A 40 -8.06 11.15 -15.13
CA PRO A 40 -9.34 11.06 -15.83
C PRO A 40 -9.54 9.73 -16.59
N ALA A 41 -8.48 9.18 -17.19
CA ALA A 41 -8.54 7.88 -17.86
C ALA A 41 -8.73 6.74 -16.85
N VAL A 42 -8.03 6.77 -15.70
CA VAL A 42 -8.21 5.81 -14.59
C VAL A 42 -9.65 5.85 -14.08
N ARG A 43 -10.20 7.07 -13.87
CA ARG A 43 -11.59 7.24 -13.43
C ARG A 43 -12.59 6.67 -14.43
N LEU A 44 -12.35 6.82 -15.73
CA LEU A 44 -13.20 6.23 -16.76
C LEU A 44 -13.09 4.71 -16.81
N ALA A 45 -11.89 4.14 -16.58
CA ALA A 45 -11.74 2.69 -16.42
C ALA A 45 -12.61 2.17 -15.26
N ALA A 46 -12.52 2.83 -14.09
CA ALA A 46 -13.31 2.45 -12.92
C ALA A 46 -14.83 2.58 -13.18
N LEU A 47 -15.26 3.69 -13.78
CA LEU A 47 -16.67 3.94 -14.09
C LEU A 47 -17.26 2.93 -15.07
N SER A 48 -16.46 2.47 -16.04
CA SER A 48 -16.88 1.52 -17.07
C SER A 48 -16.58 0.06 -16.75
N GLY A 49 -15.94 -0.22 -15.60
CA GLY A 49 -15.51 -1.57 -15.24
C GLY A 49 -14.46 -2.15 -16.21
N ALA A 50 -13.66 -1.30 -16.83
CA ALA A 50 -12.66 -1.76 -17.80
C ALA A 50 -11.51 -2.47 -17.06
N HIS A 51 -11.28 -3.76 -17.38
CA HIS A 51 -10.19 -4.53 -16.80
C HIS A 51 -8.86 -4.09 -17.40
N VAL A 52 -8.15 -3.24 -16.69
CA VAL A 52 -6.82 -2.72 -17.01
C VAL A 52 -5.93 -2.82 -15.80
N ILE A 53 -4.63 -3.06 -15.98
CA ILE A 53 -3.66 -3.10 -14.89
C ILE A 53 -2.69 -1.93 -15.03
N TYR A 54 -2.65 -1.08 -14.03
CA TYR A 54 -1.67 -0.01 -13.90
C TYR A 54 -0.53 -0.49 -13.02
N SER A 55 0.68 -0.59 -13.57
CA SER A 55 1.91 -0.88 -12.82
C SER A 55 2.59 0.45 -12.48
N TRP A 56 2.29 1.00 -11.32
CA TRP A 56 2.83 2.26 -10.84
C TRP A 56 4.01 2.02 -9.90
N SER A 57 5.21 2.33 -10.36
CA SER A 57 6.43 2.23 -9.55
C SER A 57 6.77 3.56 -8.88
N HIS A 58 7.80 3.57 -8.00
CA HIS A 58 8.25 4.78 -7.31
C HIS A 58 7.15 5.33 -6.38
N ASP A 59 6.73 4.50 -5.45
CA ASP A 59 5.49 4.60 -4.67
C ASP A 59 5.49 5.63 -3.55
N SER A 60 6.66 6.13 -3.10
CA SER A 60 6.77 6.93 -1.87
C SER A 60 7.95 7.90 -1.89
N VAL A 61 8.19 8.58 -0.78
CA VAL A 61 9.37 9.43 -0.57
C VAL A 61 10.69 8.67 -0.62
N GLY A 62 10.66 7.33 -0.53
CA GLY A 62 11.80 6.45 -0.78
C GLY A 62 12.38 6.53 -2.21
N VAL A 63 11.72 7.23 -3.13
CA VAL A 63 12.27 7.63 -4.44
C VAL A 63 13.58 8.39 -4.29
N GLY A 64 13.69 9.24 -3.26
CA GLY A 64 14.96 9.86 -2.88
C GLY A 64 15.24 11.17 -3.59
N GLU A 65 16.42 11.27 -4.23
CA GLU A 65 17.00 12.52 -4.75
C GLU A 65 16.14 13.21 -5.81
N ASP A 66 15.27 12.50 -6.52
CA ASP A 66 14.33 13.11 -7.47
C ASP A 66 13.42 14.16 -6.83
N GLY A 67 13.23 14.05 -5.51
CA GLY A 67 12.61 15.07 -4.68
C GLY A 67 11.08 15.15 -4.81
N PRO A 68 10.47 16.22 -4.25
CA PRO A 68 9.02 16.33 -4.04
C PRO A 68 8.18 16.20 -5.31
N THR A 69 8.72 16.56 -6.48
CA THR A 69 8.00 16.44 -7.76
C THR A 69 7.78 14.99 -8.20
N HIS A 70 8.51 14.04 -7.61
CA HIS A 70 8.46 12.62 -7.92
C HIS A 70 8.11 11.74 -6.72
N GLN A 71 7.90 12.34 -5.55
CA GLN A 71 7.57 11.68 -4.28
C GLN A 71 6.07 11.75 -4.01
N PRO A 72 5.30 10.66 -4.22
CA PRO A 72 3.88 10.61 -3.88
C PRO A 72 3.64 10.83 -2.38
N ILE A 73 2.61 11.59 -2.05
CA ILE A 73 2.12 11.79 -0.68
C ILE A 73 0.62 11.50 -0.63
N GLU A 74 -0.19 12.27 -1.36
CA GLU A 74 -1.65 12.20 -1.36
C GLU A 74 -2.22 11.19 -2.37
N GLN A 75 -1.42 10.67 -3.28
CA GLN A 75 -1.88 9.83 -4.40
C GLN A 75 -2.60 8.56 -3.91
N LEU A 76 -2.02 7.87 -2.89
CA LEU A 76 -2.67 6.69 -2.29
C LEU A 76 -4.05 7.02 -1.74
N ALA A 77 -4.14 7.99 -0.85
CA ALA A 77 -5.40 8.41 -0.22
C ALA A 77 -6.43 8.85 -1.28
N SER A 78 -5.99 9.65 -2.24
CA SER A 78 -6.87 10.19 -3.27
C SER A 78 -7.36 9.14 -4.27
N LEU A 79 -6.57 8.13 -4.59
CA LEU A 79 -6.98 7.04 -5.48
C LEU A 79 -7.82 5.98 -4.75
N ARG A 80 -7.54 5.70 -3.46
CA ARG A 80 -8.38 4.85 -2.60
C ARG A 80 -9.81 5.39 -2.49
N SER A 81 -10.02 6.68 -2.68
CA SER A 81 -11.37 7.27 -2.69
C SER A 81 -12.14 7.08 -4.01
N MET A 82 -11.52 6.49 -5.04
CA MET A 82 -12.14 6.30 -6.36
C MET A 82 -12.94 5.00 -6.40
N PRO A 83 -14.28 5.05 -6.48
CA PRO A 83 -15.10 3.83 -6.51
C PRO A 83 -14.77 2.95 -7.71
N GLY A 84 -14.63 1.64 -7.49
CA GLY A 84 -14.39 0.66 -8.54
C GLY A 84 -12.93 0.58 -9.04
N LEU A 85 -12.01 1.29 -8.40
CA LEU A 85 -10.56 1.11 -8.60
C LEU A 85 -10.01 0.27 -7.44
N CYS A 86 -9.42 -0.87 -7.73
CA CYS A 86 -8.71 -1.67 -6.74
C CYS A 86 -7.25 -1.26 -6.68
N LEU A 87 -6.72 -0.91 -5.49
CA LEU A 87 -5.32 -0.60 -5.29
C LEU A 87 -4.65 -1.67 -4.44
N ILE A 88 -3.47 -2.13 -4.87
CA ILE A 88 -2.67 -3.12 -4.14
C ILE A 88 -1.24 -2.59 -4.03
N ARG A 89 -0.75 -2.39 -2.80
CA ARG A 89 0.60 -1.93 -2.49
C ARG A 89 1.36 -3.03 -1.72
N PRO A 90 2.01 -3.98 -2.43
CA PRO A 90 2.67 -5.12 -1.82
C PRO A 90 3.95 -4.73 -1.08
N GLY A 91 4.25 -5.43 0.02
CA GLY A 91 5.39 -5.17 0.89
C GLY A 91 6.67 -5.88 0.48
N ASP A 92 6.61 -6.92 -0.35
CA ASP A 92 7.78 -7.66 -0.81
C ASP A 92 7.54 -8.41 -2.13
N ALA A 93 8.51 -9.25 -2.54
CA ALA A 93 8.42 -10.00 -3.79
C ALA A 93 7.32 -11.06 -3.77
N ASN A 94 7.05 -11.71 -2.64
CA ASN A 94 6.01 -12.73 -2.51
C ASN A 94 4.62 -12.09 -2.60
N GLU A 95 4.40 -11.00 -1.88
CA GLU A 95 3.17 -10.23 -2.00
C GLU A 95 2.98 -9.65 -3.40
N THR A 96 4.09 -9.18 -4.04
CA THR A 96 4.05 -8.69 -5.43
C THR A 96 3.59 -9.77 -6.39
N ALA A 97 4.10 -10.99 -6.26
CA ALA A 97 3.68 -12.11 -7.10
C ALA A 97 2.18 -12.42 -6.92
N MET A 98 1.68 -12.39 -5.68
CA MET A 98 0.26 -12.59 -5.39
C MET A 98 -0.59 -11.41 -5.88
N ALA A 99 -0.12 -10.17 -5.70
CA ALA A 99 -0.80 -8.97 -6.19
C ALA A 99 -1.02 -9.00 -7.71
N TRP A 100 -0.02 -9.49 -8.47
CA TRP A 100 -0.17 -9.71 -9.91
C TRP A 100 -1.23 -10.77 -10.23
N ARG A 101 -1.28 -11.88 -9.48
CA ARG A 101 -2.33 -12.91 -9.66
C ARG A 101 -3.72 -12.33 -9.38
N VAL A 102 -3.85 -11.60 -8.29
CA VAL A 102 -5.11 -10.90 -7.95
C VAL A 102 -5.50 -9.93 -9.06
N ALA A 103 -4.54 -9.12 -9.55
CA ALA A 103 -4.81 -8.15 -10.60
C ALA A 103 -5.27 -8.78 -11.92
N VAL A 104 -4.74 -9.96 -12.27
CA VAL A 104 -5.16 -10.70 -13.48
C VAL A 104 -6.55 -11.32 -13.30
N ASP A 105 -6.90 -11.76 -12.09
CA ASP A 105 -8.17 -12.43 -11.79
C ASP A 105 -9.31 -11.43 -11.46
N HIS A 106 -9.00 -10.14 -11.26
CA HIS A 106 -9.94 -9.12 -10.80
C HIS A 106 -10.89 -8.63 -11.90
N ASP A 107 -12.14 -8.37 -11.53
CA ASP A 107 -13.12 -7.76 -12.44
C ASP A 107 -13.06 -6.22 -12.30
N GLY A 108 -12.31 -5.55 -13.18
CA GLY A 108 -12.18 -4.09 -13.18
C GLY A 108 -10.73 -3.60 -13.14
N PRO A 109 -10.51 -2.29 -13.03
CA PRO A 109 -9.17 -1.72 -13.05
C PRO A 109 -8.42 -1.95 -11.74
N VAL A 110 -7.15 -2.32 -11.86
CA VAL A 110 -6.25 -2.53 -10.71
C VAL A 110 -5.01 -1.64 -10.84
N GLY A 111 -4.66 -0.95 -9.76
CA GLY A 111 -3.38 -0.27 -9.58
C GLY A 111 -2.44 -1.06 -8.69
N LEU A 112 -1.32 -1.53 -9.23
CA LEU A 112 -0.23 -2.11 -8.49
C LEU A 112 0.77 -1.01 -8.14
N ILE A 113 0.94 -0.73 -6.86
CA ILE A 113 1.79 0.35 -6.34
C ILE A 113 3.10 -0.27 -5.85
N LEU A 114 4.17 -0.07 -6.61
CA LEU A 114 5.42 -0.79 -6.44
C LEU A 114 6.54 0.14 -5.95
N SER A 115 7.29 -0.32 -4.97
CA SER A 115 8.44 0.41 -4.44
C SER A 115 9.59 0.49 -5.44
N ARG A 116 10.35 1.59 -5.38
CA ARG A 116 11.58 1.77 -6.17
C ARG A 116 12.77 1.08 -5.54
N GLN A 117 12.86 1.12 -4.22
CA GLN A 117 13.97 0.54 -3.45
C GLN A 117 13.89 -1.00 -3.41
N ASN A 118 15.01 -1.63 -3.10
CA ASN A 118 15.05 -3.06 -2.82
C ASN A 118 14.38 -3.32 -1.47
N LEU A 119 13.50 -4.32 -1.43
CA LEU A 119 12.81 -4.75 -0.21
C LEU A 119 13.28 -6.15 0.17
N ALA A 120 13.42 -6.39 1.46
CA ALA A 120 13.66 -7.73 1.97
C ALA A 120 12.41 -8.61 1.75
N VAL A 121 12.64 -9.90 1.51
CA VAL A 121 11.56 -10.89 1.54
C VAL A 121 11.35 -11.29 2.99
N LEU A 122 10.17 -11.00 3.50
CA LEU A 122 9.86 -11.17 4.91
C LEU A 122 9.43 -12.60 5.25
N ASP A 123 9.79 -13.06 6.43
CA ASP A 123 9.26 -14.31 6.96
C ASP A 123 7.74 -14.18 7.14
N GLY A 124 7.01 -15.22 6.71
CA GLY A 124 5.54 -15.23 6.74
C GLY A 124 4.87 -14.83 5.44
N THR A 125 5.56 -14.17 4.49
CA THR A 125 4.98 -13.84 3.18
C THR A 125 5.10 -14.98 2.16
N ALA A 126 5.79 -16.06 2.46
CA ALA A 126 5.97 -17.19 1.54
C ALA A 126 4.65 -17.77 0.98
N ASN A 127 3.55 -17.63 1.74
CA ASN A 127 2.20 -17.94 1.30
C ASN A 127 1.29 -16.72 1.44
N ALA A 128 1.53 -15.70 0.62
CA ALA A 128 0.83 -14.42 0.65
C ALA A 128 -0.63 -14.50 0.14
N GLU A 129 -1.33 -15.64 0.30
CA GLU A 129 -2.73 -15.79 -0.11
C GLU A 129 -3.65 -14.76 0.57
N GLY A 130 -3.28 -14.25 1.75
CA GLY A 130 -3.99 -13.17 2.44
C GLY A 130 -4.09 -11.87 1.65
N VAL A 131 -3.23 -11.64 0.66
CA VAL A 131 -3.32 -10.49 -0.27
C VAL A 131 -4.65 -10.50 -1.03
N ARG A 132 -5.26 -11.67 -1.29
CA ARG A 132 -6.57 -11.80 -1.94
C ARG A 132 -7.71 -11.21 -1.10
N HIS A 133 -7.51 -11.15 0.21
CA HIS A 133 -8.46 -10.59 1.17
C HIS A 133 -8.11 -9.12 1.55
N GLY A 134 -7.03 -8.59 0.97
CA GLY A 134 -6.61 -7.20 1.15
C GLY A 134 -5.81 -6.91 2.41
N ALA A 135 -5.94 -7.73 3.45
CA ALA A 135 -5.10 -7.70 4.64
C ALA A 135 -5.02 -9.09 5.29
N TYR A 136 -3.94 -9.34 6.03
CA TYR A 136 -3.76 -10.59 6.77
C TYR A 136 -2.78 -10.41 7.92
N VAL A 137 -2.87 -11.29 8.92
CA VAL A 137 -1.89 -11.32 10.01
C VAL A 137 -0.58 -11.89 9.48
N LEU A 138 0.45 -11.05 9.42
CA LEU A 138 1.80 -11.46 9.01
C LEU A 138 2.56 -12.09 10.18
N ARG A 139 2.41 -11.51 11.37
CA ARG A 139 3.09 -11.97 12.58
C ARG A 139 2.18 -11.85 13.77
N GLU A 140 2.02 -12.96 14.49
CA GLU A 140 1.30 -13.05 15.75
C GLU A 140 2.30 -13.07 16.90
N PRO A 141 2.10 -12.31 17.99
CA PRO A 141 2.91 -12.45 19.20
C PRO A 141 2.54 -13.72 19.97
N ASP A 142 3.43 -14.20 20.85
CA ASP A 142 3.18 -15.38 21.70
C ASP A 142 2.09 -15.16 22.78
N ALA A 143 1.77 -13.90 23.07
CA ALA A 143 0.74 -13.49 24.03
C ALA A 143 -0.40 -12.75 23.31
N GLU A 144 -1.52 -12.53 24.02
CA GLU A 144 -2.61 -11.67 23.54
C GLU A 144 -2.06 -10.31 23.12
N PRO A 145 -2.36 -9.82 21.92
CA PRO A 145 -1.80 -8.57 21.42
C PRO A 145 -2.31 -7.37 22.22
N SER A 146 -1.38 -6.59 22.74
CA SER A 146 -1.66 -5.31 23.40
C SER A 146 -1.91 -4.19 22.37
N ALA A 147 -1.38 -4.35 21.16
CA ALA A 147 -1.59 -3.46 20.04
C ALA A 147 -1.43 -4.20 18.69
N ILE A 148 -1.90 -3.57 17.65
CA ILE A 148 -1.72 -4.02 16.26
C ILE A 148 -0.97 -2.93 15.50
N VAL A 149 0.04 -3.32 14.70
CA VAL A 149 0.66 -2.45 13.72
C VAL A 149 0.24 -2.91 12.32
N VAL A 150 -0.38 -2.02 11.57
CA VAL A 150 -0.82 -2.26 10.20
C VAL A 150 0.07 -1.51 9.23
N ALA A 151 0.60 -2.19 8.21
CA ALA A 151 1.45 -1.58 7.20
C ALA A 151 1.11 -2.04 5.78
N SER A 152 1.54 -1.28 4.79
CA SER A 152 1.55 -1.66 3.39
C SER A 152 2.88 -1.27 2.74
N GLY A 153 3.22 -1.89 1.61
CA GLY A 153 4.43 -1.52 0.87
C GLY A 153 5.71 -1.68 1.68
N SER A 154 6.68 -0.83 1.41
CA SER A 154 8.01 -0.87 2.05
C SER A 154 7.99 -0.70 3.58
N GLU A 155 6.91 -0.17 4.14
CA GLU A 155 6.80 0.03 5.59
C GLU A 155 6.44 -1.25 6.35
N LEU A 156 6.15 -2.35 5.64
CA LEU A 156 5.87 -3.64 6.27
C LEU A 156 7.09 -4.17 7.05
N GLU A 157 8.30 -4.00 6.52
CA GLU A 157 9.55 -4.31 7.22
C GLU A 157 9.69 -3.49 8.51
N LEU A 158 9.41 -2.17 8.45
CA LEU A 158 9.44 -1.31 9.65
C LEU A 158 8.44 -1.76 10.72
N ALA A 159 7.28 -2.27 10.32
CA ALA A 159 6.27 -2.79 11.25
C ALA A 159 6.77 -4.07 11.96
N VAL A 160 7.46 -4.95 11.22
CA VAL A 160 8.07 -6.18 11.78
C VAL A 160 9.17 -5.82 12.77
N ASP A 161 10.10 -4.94 12.40
CA ASP A 161 11.21 -4.50 13.25
C ASP A 161 10.69 -3.78 14.51
N ALA A 162 9.66 -2.96 14.38
CA ALA A 162 9.03 -2.29 15.52
C ALA A 162 8.37 -3.28 16.48
N ALA A 163 7.69 -4.31 15.96
CA ALA A 163 7.06 -5.35 16.75
C ALA A 163 8.09 -6.19 17.51
N GLU A 164 9.24 -6.50 16.90
CA GLU A 164 10.34 -7.19 17.59
C GLU A 164 10.87 -6.35 18.76
N ARG A 165 11.17 -5.08 18.51
CA ARG A 165 11.68 -4.17 19.54
C ARG A 165 10.69 -3.92 20.67
N LEU A 166 9.39 -3.88 20.37
CA LEU A 166 8.32 -3.78 21.37
C LEU A 166 8.19 -5.07 22.18
N GLY A 167 8.32 -6.24 21.53
CA GLY A 167 8.35 -7.53 22.19
C GLY A 167 9.47 -7.67 23.19
N ASP A 168 10.68 -7.20 22.88
CA ASP A 168 11.82 -7.14 23.79
C ASP A 168 11.54 -6.24 25.02
N ALA A 169 10.67 -5.25 24.87
CA ALA A 169 10.20 -4.37 25.94
C ALA A 169 8.95 -4.92 26.68
N GLY A 170 8.48 -6.12 26.33
CA GLY A 170 7.33 -6.78 26.95
C GLY A 170 5.97 -6.34 26.43
N ILE A 171 5.91 -5.64 25.30
CA ILE A 171 4.66 -5.23 24.64
C ILE A 171 4.39 -6.18 23.48
N ALA A 172 3.34 -7.00 23.59
CA ALA A 172 2.93 -7.94 22.56
C ALA A 172 2.24 -7.22 21.39
N VAL A 173 2.80 -7.31 20.19
CA VAL A 173 2.27 -6.60 19.00
C VAL A 173 2.01 -7.58 17.88
N ARG A 174 0.77 -7.54 17.35
CA ARG A 174 0.41 -8.20 16.09
C ARG A 174 0.82 -7.32 14.93
N VAL A 175 1.45 -7.91 13.89
CA VAL A 175 1.73 -7.22 12.63
C VAL A 175 0.75 -7.69 11.56
N VAL A 176 0.07 -6.73 10.94
CA VAL A 176 -0.86 -6.95 9.84
C VAL A 176 -0.31 -6.32 8.57
N SER A 177 -0.16 -7.12 7.52
CA SER A 177 0.01 -6.57 6.17
C SER A 177 -1.36 -6.20 5.60
N MET A 178 -1.51 -4.97 5.12
CA MET A 178 -2.74 -4.46 4.49
C MET A 178 -2.43 -3.85 3.12
N PRO A 179 -2.08 -4.67 2.12
CA PRO A 179 -1.76 -4.18 0.79
C PRO A 179 -2.96 -3.56 0.05
N SER A 180 -4.21 -3.89 0.40
CA SER A 180 -5.38 -3.36 -0.30
C SER A 180 -6.57 -3.11 0.63
N TRP A 181 -6.98 -1.85 0.73
CA TRP A 181 -8.20 -1.49 1.46
C TRP A 181 -9.46 -1.97 0.78
N ASP A 182 -9.51 -1.91 -0.56
CA ASP A 182 -10.68 -2.29 -1.35
C ASP A 182 -11.01 -3.77 -1.20
N LEU A 183 -10.00 -4.63 -1.27
CA LEU A 183 -10.15 -6.06 -1.08
C LEU A 183 -10.50 -6.39 0.38
N PHE A 184 -9.92 -5.68 1.35
CA PHE A 184 -10.23 -5.91 2.76
C PHE A 184 -11.64 -5.43 3.12
N ASP A 185 -12.12 -4.35 2.54
CA ASP A 185 -13.52 -3.93 2.67
C ASP A 185 -14.51 -4.96 2.15
N ALA A 186 -14.16 -5.60 1.04
CA ALA A 186 -14.96 -6.64 0.40
C ALA A 186 -14.88 -8.02 1.09
N ALA A 187 -13.89 -8.21 1.97
CA ALA A 187 -13.73 -9.45 2.71
C ALA A 187 -14.87 -9.67 3.73
N ASP A 188 -15.07 -10.93 4.13
CA ASP A 188 -16.06 -11.30 5.13
C ASP A 188 -15.88 -10.54 6.45
N ALA A 189 -16.97 -10.17 7.10
CA ALA A 189 -16.92 -9.37 8.32
C ALA A 189 -16.25 -10.11 9.49
N ASP A 190 -16.40 -11.44 9.55
CA ASP A 190 -15.76 -12.22 10.60
C ASP A 190 -14.25 -12.34 10.35
N TYR A 191 -13.84 -12.51 9.09
CA TYR A 191 -12.42 -12.44 8.70
C TYR A 191 -11.79 -11.09 9.05
N ARG A 192 -12.47 -9.98 8.76
CA ARG A 192 -11.96 -8.65 9.14
C ARG A 192 -11.79 -8.48 10.64
N ARG A 193 -12.70 -9.06 11.46
CA ARG A 193 -12.58 -9.04 12.93
C ARG A 193 -11.50 -9.99 13.45
N GLU A 194 -11.21 -11.07 12.73
CA GLU A 194 -10.08 -11.95 13.05
C GLU A 194 -8.76 -11.21 12.84
N VAL A 195 -8.60 -10.50 11.72
CA VAL A 195 -7.39 -9.74 11.39
C VAL A 195 -7.26 -8.50 12.30
N LEU A 196 -8.35 -7.73 12.45
CA LEU A 196 -8.42 -6.51 13.28
C LEU A 196 -9.52 -6.66 14.35
N PRO A 197 -9.24 -7.34 15.46
CA PRO A 197 -10.20 -7.53 16.54
C PRO A 197 -10.55 -6.21 17.22
N LEU A 198 -11.82 -6.07 17.60
CA LEU A 198 -12.31 -4.90 18.31
C LEU A 198 -11.68 -4.77 19.68
N GLY A 199 -11.32 -3.54 20.08
CA GLY A 199 -10.80 -3.23 21.40
C GLY A 199 -9.29 -3.38 21.56
N VAL A 200 -8.59 -3.83 20.52
CA VAL A 200 -7.12 -3.79 20.46
C VAL A 200 -6.73 -2.52 19.69
N PRO A 201 -5.92 -1.61 20.27
CA PRO A 201 -5.51 -0.39 19.60
C PRO A 201 -4.65 -0.67 18.37
N VAL A 202 -4.86 0.12 17.33
CA VAL A 202 -4.23 -0.06 16.01
C VAL A 202 -3.40 1.16 15.63
N VAL A 203 -2.15 0.94 15.27
CA VAL A 203 -1.25 1.94 14.66
C VAL A 203 -1.04 1.58 13.20
N SER A 204 -1.26 2.52 12.29
CA SER A 204 -0.86 2.34 10.88
C SER A 204 0.50 2.96 10.61
N VAL A 205 1.27 2.37 9.69
CA VAL A 205 2.49 2.96 9.15
C VAL A 205 2.49 2.88 7.63
N GLU A 206 2.57 4.04 6.97
CA GLU A 206 2.58 4.16 5.51
C GLU A 206 3.26 5.46 5.09
N ALA A 207 4.21 5.39 4.15
CA ALA A 207 4.91 6.56 3.60
C ALA A 207 4.02 7.32 2.60
N GLY A 208 2.97 7.92 3.12
CA GLY A 208 1.96 8.70 2.41
C GLY A 208 1.10 9.48 3.40
N SER A 209 0.08 10.17 2.88
CA SER A 209 -0.85 10.94 3.71
C SER A 209 -1.62 10.04 4.68
N THR A 210 -1.77 10.51 5.94
CA THR A 210 -2.58 9.82 6.95
C THR A 210 -4.08 9.86 6.66
N PHE A 211 -4.49 10.64 5.66
CA PHE A 211 -5.89 10.83 5.30
C PHE A 211 -6.58 9.49 4.95
N GLY A 212 -7.62 9.17 5.70
CA GLY A 212 -8.43 7.96 5.53
C GLY A 212 -8.01 6.78 6.42
N TRP A 213 -6.80 6.78 7.00
CA TRP A 213 -6.34 5.71 7.89
C TRP A 213 -7.19 5.57 9.16
N SER A 214 -7.89 6.62 9.59
CA SER A 214 -8.84 6.55 10.72
C SER A 214 -9.98 5.55 10.52
N LYS A 215 -10.15 4.98 9.33
CA LYS A 215 -11.03 3.86 9.06
C LYS A 215 -10.53 2.55 9.67
N TRP A 216 -9.22 2.38 9.80
CA TRP A 216 -8.55 1.13 10.17
C TRP A 216 -7.65 1.24 11.39
N ALA A 217 -7.23 2.45 11.75
CA ALA A 217 -6.25 2.69 12.81
C ALA A 217 -6.65 3.86 13.70
N ASP A 218 -6.26 3.79 14.98
CA ASP A 218 -6.47 4.83 15.98
C ASP A 218 -5.43 5.93 15.87
N VAL A 219 -4.19 5.57 15.51
CA VAL A 219 -3.07 6.48 15.27
C VAL A 219 -2.34 6.08 13.99
N SER A 220 -1.82 7.07 13.27
CA SER A 220 -1.10 6.86 12.01
C SER A 220 0.29 7.47 12.04
N VAL A 221 1.28 6.68 11.67
CA VAL A 221 2.64 7.13 11.31
C VAL A 221 2.65 7.31 9.80
N GLY A 222 2.61 8.57 9.33
CA GLY A 222 2.51 8.91 7.92
C GLY A 222 3.11 10.28 7.63
N ILE A 223 2.90 10.79 6.42
CA ILE A 223 3.50 12.03 5.92
C ILE A 223 2.39 12.96 5.42
N ASP A 224 2.12 14.04 6.17
CA ASP A 224 1.12 15.05 5.79
C ASP A 224 1.77 16.37 5.33
N ARG A 225 2.90 16.26 4.66
CA ARG A 225 3.65 17.37 4.03
C ARG A 225 4.40 16.87 2.82
N PHE A 226 4.79 17.75 1.92
CA PHE A 226 5.63 17.36 0.79
C PHE A 226 7.00 16.86 1.27
N GLY A 227 7.56 15.95 0.47
CA GLY A 227 8.89 15.39 0.68
C GLY A 227 10.02 16.40 0.41
N SER A 228 11.23 15.90 0.34
CA SER A 228 12.43 16.67 0.03
C SER A 228 13.45 15.82 -0.71
N SER A 229 14.34 16.45 -1.47
CA SER A 229 15.43 15.76 -2.15
C SER A 229 16.51 15.38 -1.15
N ALA A 230 16.72 14.08 -0.97
CA ALA A 230 17.73 13.46 -0.12
C ALA A 230 17.89 12.00 -0.56
N PRO A 231 18.91 11.24 -0.11
CA PRO A 231 18.92 9.79 -0.21
C PRO A 231 17.62 9.20 0.35
N GLY A 232 17.09 8.15 -0.27
CA GLY A 232 15.76 7.61 0.05
C GLY A 232 15.57 7.29 1.54
N ASP A 233 16.56 6.63 2.15
CA ASP A 233 16.55 6.25 3.57
C ASP A 233 16.57 7.48 4.51
N GLU A 234 17.34 8.52 4.13
CA GLU A 234 17.34 9.78 4.85
C GLU A 234 16.01 10.51 4.70
N ALA A 235 15.41 10.51 3.50
CA ALA A 235 14.11 11.11 3.27
C ALA A 235 13.04 10.42 4.13
N MET A 236 12.99 9.09 4.14
CA MET A 236 12.07 8.31 4.98
C MET A 236 12.24 8.68 6.46
N THR A 237 13.48 8.61 6.96
CA THR A 237 13.80 8.88 8.38
C THR A 237 13.43 10.31 8.79
N ASN A 238 13.83 11.30 8.00
CA ASN A 238 13.58 12.72 8.28
C ASN A 238 12.10 13.12 8.18
N LEU A 239 11.33 12.36 7.43
CA LEU A 239 9.88 12.53 7.32
C LEU A 239 9.10 11.74 8.37
N GLY A 240 9.80 11.03 9.26
CA GLY A 240 9.19 10.33 10.39
C GLY A 240 8.76 8.89 10.08
N ILE A 241 9.14 8.34 8.93
CA ILE A 241 8.88 6.95 8.58
C ILE A 241 10.10 6.12 8.99
N ASN A 242 10.06 5.63 10.22
CA ASN A 242 11.13 4.82 10.82
C ASN A 242 10.61 3.99 11.99
N VAL A 243 11.39 3.00 12.42
CA VAL A 243 11.04 2.07 13.50
C VAL A 243 10.72 2.80 14.82
N GLU A 244 11.52 3.85 15.16
CA GLU A 244 11.34 4.60 16.40
C GLU A 244 9.98 5.30 16.47
N ALA A 245 9.51 5.87 15.36
CA ALA A 245 8.21 6.52 15.28
C ALA A 245 7.07 5.53 15.53
N VAL A 246 7.16 4.31 14.98
CA VAL A 246 6.17 3.25 15.21
C VAL A 246 6.19 2.79 16.66
N VAL A 247 7.38 2.54 17.23
CA VAL A 247 7.54 2.15 18.63
C VAL A 247 6.93 3.20 19.57
N ASN A 248 7.20 4.49 19.31
CA ASN A 248 6.67 5.58 20.11
C ASN A 248 5.14 5.69 19.99
N ALA A 249 4.59 5.53 18.81
CA ALA A 249 3.14 5.56 18.57
C ALA A 249 2.43 4.42 19.32
N VAL A 250 2.95 3.19 19.23
CA VAL A 250 2.40 2.04 19.98
C VAL A 250 2.51 2.26 21.49
N THR A 251 3.69 2.65 21.98
CA THR A 251 3.92 2.87 23.41
C THR A 251 2.98 3.92 24.00
N ALA A 252 2.68 4.97 23.25
CA ALA A 252 1.75 6.03 23.66
C ALA A 252 0.29 5.56 23.74
N LEU A 253 -0.09 4.52 22.99
CA LEU A 253 -1.46 3.98 23.00
C LEU A 253 -1.70 2.95 24.08
N VAL A 254 -0.66 2.20 24.51
CA VAL A 254 -0.82 1.10 25.47
C VAL A 254 -0.52 1.48 26.91
N ASN A 255 0.03 2.69 27.17
CA ASN A 255 0.28 3.26 28.50
C ASN A 255 -0.82 4.26 28.89
#